data_e88478464e2bf45d416518ce971c338b
#
_entry.id   e88478464e2bf45d416518ce971c338b
#
_cell.length_a   1.000
_cell.length_b   1.000
_cell.length_c   1.000
_cell.angle_alpha   90.00
_cell.angle_beta   90.00
_cell.angle_gamma   90.00
#
_symmetry.space_group_name_H-M   'P 1'
#
loop_
_entity.id
_entity.type
_entity.pdbx_description
1 polymer ?
#
loop_
_entity_poly.entity_id
_entity_poly.type
_entity_poly.pdbx_seq_one_letter_code
_entity_poly.pdbx_strand_id
1 'polypeptide(L)'
;MKRIVRAIRNYLGRLALRLCRGGPAKPRAAREGAAGQGALAGESPAAPLDPNDLSSLVEGMLSRRRYALLLRRQLVSNLTPRQFQRARDDLERQMALVPAGNVSLGPIRGAAADDEAADAAVDTRHVEAMLLDRYPATNREYFAFVEAGGYEQMSIWDPQIWTAVFDFVDATGAPGPRFWKHGKFPRGEEDFPVVGVSWYEAAAYARWVGKRLPTEAEWLKAGSWPVPLSDKQQWQRKFPWGDTMDRERCNLWGSGPGKAVAVSEFSSGVSVGGVYQLIGNVWEWTSGNFGASDAEQDDLILPAPMKSIRGGAFDTYFENQATCQFRSGESPLSRKHNIGFRCAIGLCDIASPEPAGEREPNAGPRAPEELQEAAVEAEGASP
;
A
#
# COMPACT_ATOMS: atom_id res chain seq x y z
N MET A 1 19.65 -3.36 21.53
CA MET A 1 19.31 -1.94 21.38
C MET A 1 20.37 -1.16 20.59
N LYS A 2 21.64 -1.03 21.04
CA LYS A 2 22.69 -0.24 20.32
C LYS A 2 22.95 -0.65 18.85
N ARG A 3 22.77 -1.93 18.45
CA ARG A 3 22.93 -2.39 17.07
C ARG A 3 21.77 -1.96 16.14
N ILE A 4 20.54 -1.91 16.66
CA ILE A 4 19.34 -1.51 15.88
C ILE A 4 19.34 0.01 15.67
N VAL A 5 19.67 0.78 16.71
CA VAL A 5 19.85 2.24 16.60
C VAL A 5 20.95 2.60 15.60
N ARG A 6 22.05 1.83 15.59
CA ARG A 6 23.14 2.01 14.61
C ARG A 6 22.72 1.63 13.18
N ALA A 7 21.86 0.63 13.00
CA ALA A 7 21.31 0.27 11.70
C ALA A 7 20.34 1.34 11.18
N ILE A 8 19.45 1.84 12.03
CA ILE A 8 18.54 2.96 11.71
C ILE A 8 19.35 4.24 11.42
N ARG A 9 20.34 4.55 12.22
CA ARG A 9 21.23 5.71 12.03
C ARG A 9 22.03 5.62 10.72
N ASN A 10 22.53 4.42 10.35
CA ASN A 10 23.23 4.20 9.10
C ASN A 10 22.28 4.25 7.90
N TYR A 11 21.03 3.76 8.05
CA TYR A 11 19.99 3.82 7.03
C TYR A 11 19.54 5.27 6.75
N LEU A 12 19.24 6.02 7.83
CA LEU A 12 18.82 7.42 7.75
C LEU A 12 19.98 8.35 7.33
N GLY A 13 21.20 8.12 7.79
CA GLY A 13 22.38 8.90 7.42
C GLY A 13 22.81 8.74 5.95
N ARG A 14 22.62 7.56 5.33
CA ARG A 14 22.85 7.34 3.89
C ARG A 14 21.80 8.03 3.02
N LEU A 15 20.56 8.14 3.52
CA LEU A 15 19.49 8.89 2.87
C LEU A 15 19.81 10.39 2.79
N ALA A 16 20.38 10.95 3.85
CA ALA A 16 20.69 12.36 3.97
C ALA A 16 21.91 12.81 3.14
N LEU A 17 22.95 11.96 3.04
CA LEU A 17 24.19 12.28 2.30
C LEU A 17 24.00 12.43 0.79
N ARG A 18 22.91 11.88 0.20
CA ARG A 18 22.60 12.02 -1.23
C ARG A 18 21.78 13.25 -1.58
N LEU A 19 21.01 13.80 -0.63
CA LEU A 19 20.24 15.04 -0.84
C LEU A 19 21.10 16.31 -0.93
N CYS A 20 22.37 16.25 -0.50
CA CYS A 20 23.28 17.40 -0.47
C CYS A 20 24.22 17.53 -1.70
N ARG A 21 24.13 16.68 -2.73
CA ARG A 21 25.04 16.72 -3.90
C ARG A 21 24.49 17.40 -5.16
N GLY A 22 23.37 18.10 -5.09
CA GLY A 22 22.90 18.98 -6.15
C GLY A 22 23.54 20.38 -6.01
N GLY A 23 24.68 20.63 -6.68
CA GLY A 23 25.31 21.94 -6.70
C GLY A 23 24.48 22.98 -7.45
N PRO A 24 24.58 24.28 -7.13
CA PRO A 24 23.71 25.31 -7.68
C PRO A 24 24.09 25.66 -9.12
N ALA A 25 23.11 25.61 -10.03
CA ALA A 25 23.22 26.19 -11.35
C ALA A 25 23.11 27.73 -11.25
N LYS A 26 24.05 28.44 -11.90
CA LYS A 26 24.10 29.90 -11.92
C LYS A 26 22.87 30.50 -12.61
N PRO A 27 22.29 31.59 -12.08
CA PRO A 27 21.14 32.24 -12.68
C PRO A 27 21.55 33.10 -13.87
N ARG A 28 20.79 32.97 -14.97
CA ARG A 28 20.87 33.87 -16.14
C ARG A 28 19.80 34.95 -15.93
N ALA A 29 20.22 36.20 -16.02
CA ALA A 29 19.42 37.38 -15.83
C ALA A 29 18.19 37.42 -16.78
N ALA A 30 17.00 37.70 -16.24
CA ALA A 30 15.80 38.02 -16.99
C ALA A 30 15.32 39.44 -16.67
N ARG A 31 14.87 40.10 -17.72
CA ARG A 31 14.37 41.48 -17.76
C ARG A 31 13.03 41.65 -17.06
N GLU A 32 12.88 42.79 -16.46
CA GLU A 32 11.70 43.31 -15.80
C GLU A 32 10.47 43.45 -16.71
N GLY A 33 9.30 43.18 -16.19
CA GLY A 33 8.00 43.56 -16.74
C GLY A 33 6.96 43.49 -15.62
N ALA A 34 6.35 44.63 -15.31
CA ALA A 34 5.61 44.95 -14.11
C ALA A 34 4.12 44.44 -14.09
N ALA A 35 3.62 44.36 -12.87
CA ALA A 35 2.27 44.61 -12.34
C ALA A 35 1.21 43.48 -12.38
N GLY A 36 0.72 43.13 -11.18
CA GLY A 36 -0.51 42.40 -10.92
C GLY A 36 -0.56 41.79 -9.52
N GLN A 37 -0.97 42.59 -8.52
CA GLN A 37 -1.12 42.16 -7.13
C GLN A 37 -2.30 41.18 -6.97
N GLY A 38 -2.02 40.05 -6.33
CA GLY A 38 -3.01 39.10 -5.81
C GLY A 38 -2.32 38.27 -4.74
N ALA A 39 -2.35 38.75 -3.50
CA ALA A 39 -1.77 38.06 -2.35
C ALA A 39 -2.58 36.80 -2.01
N LEU A 40 -2.04 35.63 -2.32
CA LEU A 40 -2.38 34.37 -1.65
C LEU A 40 -1.28 34.11 -0.61
N ALA A 41 -1.71 33.87 0.63
CA ALA A 41 -0.84 33.61 1.77
C ALA A 41 0.13 32.48 1.45
N GLY A 42 1.41 32.82 1.32
CA GLY A 42 2.49 31.87 1.09
C GLY A 42 2.75 31.05 2.35
N GLU A 43 2.60 29.75 2.25
CA GLU A 43 3.30 28.86 3.18
C GLU A 43 4.80 29.11 3.04
N SER A 44 5.44 29.47 4.14
CA SER A 44 6.90 29.62 4.20
C SER A 44 7.55 28.33 3.75
N PRO A 45 8.60 28.38 2.93
CA PRO A 45 9.36 27.19 2.57
C PRO A 45 9.86 26.51 3.86
N ALA A 46 9.51 25.23 4.00
CA ALA A 46 9.95 24.43 5.15
C ALA A 46 11.48 24.50 5.23
N ALA A 47 12.00 24.74 6.45
CA ALA A 47 13.43 24.76 6.70
C ALA A 47 14.07 23.43 6.23
N PRO A 48 15.32 23.45 5.72
CA PRO A 48 16.00 22.24 5.29
C PRO A 48 16.08 21.26 6.46
N LEU A 49 15.64 20.02 6.23
CA LEU A 49 15.62 18.95 7.23
C LEU A 49 17.06 18.63 7.64
N ASP A 50 17.37 18.78 8.93
CA ASP A 50 18.65 18.30 9.48
C ASP A 50 18.61 16.76 9.57
N PRO A 51 19.47 16.07 8.81
CA PRO A 51 19.51 14.60 8.82
C PRO A 51 19.96 13.99 10.16
N ASN A 52 20.49 14.80 11.07
CA ASN A 52 20.92 14.38 12.40
C ASN A 52 19.84 14.67 13.47
N ASP A 53 18.82 15.45 13.14
CA ASP A 53 17.68 15.70 14.03
C ASP A 53 16.54 14.71 13.76
N LEU A 54 16.28 13.85 14.76
CA LEU A 54 15.22 12.84 14.68
C LEU A 54 13.83 13.47 14.46
N SER A 55 13.60 14.64 15.06
CA SER A 55 12.31 15.34 14.92
C SER A 55 12.09 15.81 13.48
N SER A 56 13.10 16.38 12.84
CA SER A 56 13.06 16.77 11.42
C SER A 56 12.84 15.58 10.50
N LEU A 57 13.45 14.43 10.81
CA LEU A 57 13.22 13.20 10.04
C LEU A 57 11.78 12.71 10.15
N VAL A 58 11.21 12.72 11.35
CA VAL A 58 9.81 12.34 11.60
C VAL A 58 8.86 13.28 10.87
N GLU A 59 9.06 14.60 10.95
CA GLU A 59 8.24 15.58 10.22
C GLU A 59 8.36 15.40 8.70
N GLY A 60 9.55 15.11 8.19
CA GLY A 60 9.76 14.78 6.77
C GLY A 60 9.03 13.50 6.35
N MET A 61 8.90 12.52 7.23
CA MET A 61 8.12 11.31 6.96
C MET A 61 6.61 11.59 7.02
N LEU A 62 6.16 12.40 7.97
CA LEU A 62 4.76 12.85 8.07
C LEU A 62 4.34 13.63 6.82
N SER A 63 5.17 14.57 6.35
CA SER A 63 4.88 15.35 5.13
C SER A 63 4.80 14.50 3.86
N ARG A 64 5.54 13.39 3.80
CA ARG A 64 5.53 12.42 2.70
C ARG A 64 4.52 11.28 2.89
N ARG A 65 3.58 11.43 3.83
CA ARG A 65 2.51 10.45 4.11
C ARG A 65 2.99 9.04 4.48
N ARG A 66 4.19 8.91 5.05
CA ARG A 66 4.76 7.63 5.48
C ARG A 66 4.29 7.22 6.88
N TYR A 67 3.03 7.45 7.19
CA TYR A 67 2.43 7.23 8.52
C TYR A 67 2.52 5.78 8.97
N ALA A 68 2.24 4.84 8.06
CA ALA A 68 2.30 3.41 8.36
C ALA A 68 3.70 2.97 8.79
N LEU A 69 4.76 3.55 8.20
CA LEU A 69 6.14 3.26 8.59
C LEU A 69 6.45 3.81 9.98
N LEU A 70 6.01 5.03 10.30
CA LEU A 70 6.20 5.64 11.62
C LEU A 70 5.51 4.87 12.74
N LEU A 71 4.34 4.29 12.45
CA LEU A 71 3.55 3.51 13.41
C LEU A 71 4.02 2.06 13.58
N ARG A 72 5.08 1.62 12.88
CA ARG A 72 5.67 0.30 13.13
C ARG A 72 6.19 0.20 14.55
N ARG A 73 5.98 -0.96 15.20
CA ARG A 73 6.39 -1.19 16.61
C ARG A 73 7.85 -0.86 16.89
N GLN A 74 8.74 -1.01 15.90
CA GLN A 74 10.16 -0.72 16.03
C GLN A 74 10.49 0.78 16.02
N LEU A 75 9.60 1.62 15.46
CA LEU A 75 9.84 3.05 15.27
C LEU A 75 9.00 3.95 16.21
N VAL A 76 7.87 3.45 16.66
CA VAL A 76 6.88 4.21 17.43
C VAL A 76 7.46 4.83 18.71
N SER A 77 8.42 4.17 19.35
CA SER A 77 9.10 4.68 20.56
C SER A 77 9.88 5.97 20.34
N ASN A 78 10.14 6.33 19.07
CA ASN A 78 10.84 7.57 18.71
C ASN A 78 9.88 8.75 18.45
N LEU A 79 8.57 8.53 18.53
CA LEU A 79 7.56 9.55 18.29
C LEU A 79 7.17 10.25 19.61
N THR A 80 6.97 11.55 19.52
CA THR A 80 6.24 12.25 20.58
C THR A 80 4.76 11.85 20.56
N PRO A 81 4.01 11.98 21.69
CA PRO A 81 2.58 11.67 21.71
C PRO A 81 1.77 12.42 20.62
N ARG A 82 2.13 13.67 20.31
CA ARG A 82 1.50 14.45 19.24
C ARG A 82 1.79 13.88 17.85
N GLN A 83 3.03 13.49 17.57
CA GLN A 83 3.43 12.88 16.30
C GLN A 83 2.78 11.52 16.11
N PHE A 84 2.70 10.71 17.17
CA PHE A 84 2.00 9.44 17.15
C PHE A 84 0.52 9.62 16.83
N GLN A 85 -0.17 10.52 17.54
CA GLN A 85 -1.59 10.76 17.32
C GLN A 85 -1.84 11.29 15.90
N ARG A 86 -1.03 12.23 15.41
CA ARG A 86 -1.12 12.75 14.05
C ARG A 86 -0.93 11.63 12.99
N ALA A 87 0.11 10.81 13.16
CA ALA A 87 0.36 9.71 12.23
C ALA A 87 -0.80 8.71 12.19
N ARG A 88 -1.40 8.43 13.36
CA ARG A 88 -2.55 7.54 13.49
C ARG A 88 -3.80 8.12 12.84
N ASP A 89 -4.15 9.36 13.16
CA ASP A 89 -5.33 10.03 12.60
C ASP A 89 -5.24 10.14 11.08
N ASP A 90 -4.04 10.45 10.57
CA ASP A 90 -3.78 10.53 9.14
C ASP A 90 -3.88 9.16 8.45
N LEU A 91 -3.38 8.10 9.10
CA LEU A 91 -3.50 6.75 8.58
C LEU A 91 -4.97 6.30 8.53
N GLU A 92 -5.74 6.51 9.59
CA GLU A 92 -7.17 6.17 9.68
C GLU A 92 -8.02 6.94 8.66
N ARG A 93 -7.64 8.17 8.32
CA ARG A 93 -8.29 8.91 7.23
C ARG A 93 -8.02 8.32 5.86
N GLN A 94 -6.81 7.82 5.62
CA GLN A 94 -6.42 7.29 4.31
C GLN A 94 -6.83 5.85 4.09
N MET A 95 -6.99 5.09 5.16
CA MET A 95 -7.25 3.65 5.07
C MET A 95 -8.60 3.28 5.69
N ALA A 96 -9.17 2.20 5.18
CA ALA A 96 -10.41 1.61 5.66
C ALA A 96 -10.10 0.34 6.46
N LEU A 97 -10.76 0.17 7.60
CA LEU A 97 -10.68 -1.08 8.37
C LEU A 97 -11.47 -2.18 7.68
N VAL A 98 -10.81 -3.28 7.39
CA VAL A 98 -11.40 -4.54 6.95
C VAL A 98 -11.29 -5.52 8.12
N PRO A 99 -12.41 -5.93 8.76
CA PRO A 99 -12.38 -6.80 9.93
C PRO A 99 -11.90 -8.22 9.56
N ALA A 100 -11.40 -8.97 10.53
CA ALA A 100 -11.04 -10.36 10.34
C ALA A 100 -12.25 -11.21 9.92
N GLY A 101 -12.01 -12.35 9.27
CA GLY A 101 -13.03 -13.30 8.88
C GLY A 101 -12.74 -13.96 7.52
N ASN A 102 -13.62 -14.88 7.14
CA ASN A 102 -13.45 -15.69 5.95
C ASN A 102 -13.93 -15.00 4.67
N VAL A 103 -13.35 -15.38 3.54
CA VAL A 103 -13.77 -15.00 2.19
C VAL A 103 -13.59 -16.20 1.26
N SER A 104 -14.52 -16.38 0.32
CA SER A 104 -14.47 -17.47 -0.67
C SER A 104 -13.89 -16.96 -1.98
N LEU A 105 -12.82 -17.58 -2.46
CA LEU A 105 -12.12 -17.20 -3.69
C LEU A 105 -12.71 -17.83 -4.96
N GLY A 106 -13.63 -18.77 -4.81
CA GLY A 106 -14.29 -19.46 -5.92
C GLY A 106 -15.41 -18.64 -6.57
N PRO A 107 -16.01 -19.15 -7.66
CA PRO A 107 -17.14 -18.51 -8.33
C PRO A 107 -18.33 -18.38 -7.35
N ILE A 108 -19.11 -17.29 -7.51
CA ILE A 108 -20.34 -17.12 -6.71
C ILE A 108 -21.33 -18.20 -7.14
N ARG A 109 -21.75 -19.04 -6.20
CA ARG A 109 -22.90 -19.93 -6.41
C ARG A 109 -24.16 -19.08 -6.48
N GLY A 110 -24.94 -19.22 -7.58
CA GLY A 110 -26.25 -18.55 -7.66
C GLY A 110 -26.66 -18.06 -9.04
N ALA A 111 -25.79 -18.08 -10.05
CA ALA A 111 -26.18 -17.85 -11.44
C ALA A 111 -26.14 -19.19 -12.19
N ALA A 112 -27.28 -19.92 -12.21
CA ALA A 112 -27.55 -21.05 -13.10
C ALA A 112 -26.31 -21.94 -13.43
N ALA A 113 -25.71 -22.53 -12.42
CA ALA A 113 -24.82 -23.66 -12.61
C ALA A 113 -25.63 -24.92 -12.40
N ASP A 114 -25.67 -25.78 -13.40
CA ASP A 114 -26.26 -27.11 -13.30
C ASP A 114 -25.75 -27.83 -12.06
N ASP A 115 -26.64 -28.53 -11.37
CA ASP A 115 -26.45 -29.13 -10.03
C ASP A 115 -25.25 -30.10 -9.91
N GLU A 116 -24.60 -30.47 -11.00
CA GLU A 116 -23.45 -31.40 -11.00
C GLU A 116 -22.10 -30.76 -10.57
N ALA A 117 -21.97 -29.43 -10.57
CA ALA A 117 -20.78 -28.71 -10.06
C ALA A 117 -20.86 -28.41 -8.54
N ALA A 118 -21.81 -28.99 -7.83
CA ALA A 118 -22.13 -28.65 -6.44
C ALA A 118 -21.06 -29.07 -5.43
N ASP A 119 -20.12 -29.94 -5.77
CA ASP A 119 -19.13 -30.55 -4.88
C ASP A 119 -17.71 -29.99 -5.02
N ALA A 120 -17.47 -29.03 -5.92
CA ALA A 120 -16.16 -28.37 -5.96
C ALA A 120 -15.92 -27.63 -4.63
N ALA A 121 -14.87 -28.03 -3.93
CA ALA A 121 -14.48 -27.41 -2.68
C ALA A 121 -14.31 -25.89 -2.87
N VAL A 122 -15.11 -25.11 -2.17
CA VAL A 122 -14.99 -23.65 -2.21
C VAL A 122 -13.71 -23.27 -1.47
N ASP A 123 -12.73 -22.69 -2.19
CA ASP A 123 -11.50 -22.17 -1.58
C ASP A 123 -11.83 -21.01 -0.64
N THR A 124 -11.99 -21.34 0.65
CA THR A 124 -12.29 -20.35 1.70
C THR A 124 -11.01 -20.00 2.44
N ARG A 125 -10.66 -18.72 2.42
CA ARG A 125 -9.48 -18.19 3.08
C ARG A 125 -9.86 -17.32 4.27
N HIS A 126 -9.13 -17.50 5.38
CA HIS A 126 -9.21 -16.57 6.50
C HIS A 126 -8.35 -15.34 6.20
N VAL A 127 -8.90 -14.16 6.45
CA VAL A 127 -8.23 -12.87 6.34
C VAL A 127 -8.20 -12.24 7.73
N GLU A 128 -7.01 -11.92 8.20
CA GLU A 128 -6.82 -11.17 9.45
C GLU A 128 -7.32 -9.72 9.32
N ALA A 129 -7.61 -9.09 10.44
CA ALA A 129 -8.00 -7.69 10.43
C ALA A 129 -6.87 -6.80 9.90
N MET A 130 -7.22 -5.94 8.96
CA MET A 130 -6.25 -5.09 8.27
C MET A 130 -6.82 -3.71 7.95
N LEU A 131 -5.94 -2.80 7.59
CA LEU A 131 -6.27 -1.54 6.93
C LEU A 131 -5.95 -1.65 5.44
N LEU A 132 -6.87 -1.19 4.60
CA LEU A 132 -6.71 -1.10 3.15
C LEU A 132 -6.85 0.36 2.71
N ASP A 133 -6.00 0.82 1.80
CA ASP A 133 -6.13 2.18 1.25
C ASP A 133 -7.54 2.40 0.68
N ARG A 134 -8.17 3.52 1.06
CA ARG A 134 -9.51 3.86 0.58
C ARG A 134 -9.56 4.06 -0.93
N TYR A 135 -8.47 4.56 -1.49
CA TYR A 135 -8.30 4.86 -2.91
C TYR A 135 -7.08 4.14 -3.49
N PRO A 136 -7.03 3.91 -4.80
CA PRO A 136 -5.79 3.56 -5.47
C PRO A 136 -4.71 4.61 -5.22
N ALA A 137 -3.43 4.20 -5.22
CA ALA A 137 -2.30 5.12 -5.10
C ALA A 137 -2.34 6.16 -6.23
N THR A 138 -2.25 7.44 -5.85
CA THR A 138 -2.35 8.56 -6.80
C THR A 138 -1.01 8.95 -7.39
N ASN A 139 -1.04 9.68 -8.52
CA ASN A 139 0.15 10.26 -9.12
C ASN A 139 0.90 11.17 -8.13
N ARG A 140 0.19 11.99 -7.36
CA ARG A 140 0.76 12.86 -6.31
C ARG A 140 1.53 12.05 -5.25
N GLU A 141 0.95 10.97 -4.79
CA GLU A 141 1.56 10.12 -3.77
C GLU A 141 2.78 9.38 -4.31
N TYR A 142 2.67 8.86 -5.53
CA TYR A 142 3.78 8.18 -6.19
C TYR A 142 4.92 9.15 -6.55
N PHE A 143 4.61 10.39 -6.87
CA PHE A 143 5.60 11.43 -7.15
C PHE A 143 6.50 11.70 -5.93
N ALA A 144 5.95 11.70 -4.72
CA ALA A 144 6.75 11.82 -3.50
C ALA A 144 7.77 10.68 -3.33
N PHE A 145 7.45 9.48 -3.83
CA PHE A 145 8.37 8.34 -3.87
C PHE A 145 9.49 8.56 -4.89
N VAL A 146 9.15 9.04 -6.09
CA VAL A 146 10.14 9.36 -7.13
C VAL A 146 11.09 10.47 -6.67
N GLU A 147 10.53 11.59 -6.15
CA GLU A 147 11.34 12.71 -5.62
C GLU A 147 12.25 12.32 -4.46
N ALA A 148 11.82 11.35 -3.65
CA ALA A 148 12.64 10.83 -2.54
C ALA A 148 13.76 9.86 -3.02
N GLY A 149 13.96 9.69 -4.32
CA GLY A 149 14.95 8.77 -4.87
C GLY A 149 14.58 7.30 -4.65
N GLY A 150 13.29 6.97 -4.70
CA GLY A 150 12.80 5.60 -4.46
C GLY A 150 13.39 4.58 -5.43
N TYR A 151 13.65 4.96 -6.67
CA TYR A 151 14.29 4.10 -7.67
C TYR A 151 15.78 3.83 -7.39
N GLU A 152 16.41 4.62 -6.53
CA GLU A 152 17.83 4.48 -6.14
C GLU A 152 17.99 3.72 -4.82
N GLN A 153 16.91 3.50 -4.06
CA GLN A 153 16.92 2.84 -2.76
C GLN A 153 16.82 1.29 -2.92
N MET A 154 17.90 0.65 -3.31
CA MET A 154 17.91 -0.80 -3.62
C MET A 154 17.35 -1.69 -2.50
N SER A 155 17.34 -1.22 -1.24
CA SER A 155 16.83 -1.98 -0.09
C SER A 155 15.31 -2.22 -0.09
N ILE A 156 14.55 -1.44 -0.87
CA ILE A 156 13.09 -1.60 -0.99
C ILE A 156 12.69 -2.43 -2.22
N TRP A 157 13.64 -2.73 -3.10
CA TRP A 157 13.42 -3.53 -4.29
C TRP A 157 13.71 -5.01 -4.03
N ASP A 158 13.04 -5.89 -4.78
CA ASP A 158 13.36 -7.31 -4.77
C ASP A 158 14.77 -7.52 -5.36
N PRO A 159 15.66 -8.25 -4.66
CA PRO A 159 17.02 -8.49 -5.16
C PRO A 159 17.06 -9.13 -6.55
N GLN A 160 16.07 -9.94 -6.91
CA GLN A 160 16.01 -10.64 -8.19
C GLN A 160 15.90 -9.70 -9.39
N ILE A 161 15.41 -8.44 -9.18
CA ILE A 161 15.19 -7.50 -10.27
C ILE A 161 16.08 -6.24 -10.20
N TRP A 162 17.12 -6.23 -9.35
CA TRP A 162 17.96 -5.04 -9.18
C TRP A 162 18.53 -4.51 -10.49
N THR A 163 18.90 -5.38 -11.44
CA THR A 163 19.36 -4.97 -12.77
C THR A 163 18.25 -4.35 -13.61
N ALA A 164 17.01 -4.88 -13.49
CA ALA A 164 15.85 -4.38 -14.24
C ALA A 164 15.30 -3.05 -13.70
N VAL A 165 15.65 -2.65 -12.46
CA VAL A 165 15.21 -1.36 -11.89
C VAL A 165 15.68 -0.18 -12.74
N PHE A 166 16.88 -0.30 -13.37
CA PHE A 166 17.41 0.75 -14.25
C PHE A 166 16.61 0.94 -15.54
N ASP A 167 15.80 -0.06 -15.93
CA ASP A 167 14.92 0.00 -17.11
C ASP A 167 13.54 0.58 -16.77
N PHE A 168 13.26 0.82 -15.47
CA PHE A 168 12.00 1.44 -15.06
C PHE A 168 12.06 2.97 -15.20
N VAL A 169 12.04 3.40 -16.46
CA VAL A 169 12.09 4.81 -16.82
C VAL A 169 10.77 5.27 -17.45
N ASP A 170 10.54 6.56 -17.41
CA ASP A 170 9.42 7.25 -18.06
C ASP A 170 9.66 7.41 -19.58
N ALA A 171 8.73 8.08 -20.25
CA ALA A 171 8.80 8.32 -21.70
C ALA A 171 10.01 9.16 -22.15
N THR A 172 10.74 9.76 -21.21
CA THR A 172 11.93 10.62 -21.47
C THR A 172 13.22 10.04 -20.91
N GLY A 173 13.17 8.82 -20.32
CA GLY A 173 14.34 8.15 -19.76
C GLY A 173 14.65 8.54 -18.31
N ALA A 174 13.81 9.32 -17.64
CA ALA A 174 13.94 9.59 -16.21
C ALA A 174 13.32 8.43 -15.39
N PRO A 175 13.88 8.08 -14.20
CA PRO A 175 13.25 7.08 -13.32
C PRO A 175 11.80 7.47 -12.98
N GLY A 176 10.86 6.53 -13.17
CA GLY A 176 9.44 6.82 -12.91
C GLY A 176 8.47 6.04 -13.78
N PRO A 177 7.16 6.19 -13.55
CA PRO A 177 6.10 5.54 -14.30
C PRO A 177 6.18 5.78 -15.80
N ARG A 178 5.92 4.72 -16.59
CA ARG A 178 6.16 4.68 -18.05
C ARG A 178 5.58 5.87 -18.84
N PHE A 179 4.42 6.38 -18.42
CA PHE A 179 3.69 7.42 -19.18
C PHE A 179 3.98 8.84 -18.67
N TRP A 180 4.82 8.98 -17.66
CA TRP A 180 5.29 10.28 -17.18
C TRP A 180 6.34 10.88 -18.14
N LYS A 181 6.69 12.14 -17.92
CA LYS A 181 7.74 12.84 -18.67
C LYS A 181 8.60 13.66 -17.71
N HIS A 182 9.92 13.52 -17.84
CA HIS A 182 10.90 14.23 -17.00
C HIS A 182 10.67 13.99 -15.50
N GLY A 183 10.32 12.75 -15.13
CA GLY A 183 10.01 12.36 -13.75
C GLY A 183 8.71 12.96 -13.20
N LYS A 184 7.80 13.46 -14.05
CA LYS A 184 6.56 14.14 -13.64
C LYS A 184 5.34 13.58 -14.36
N PHE A 185 4.23 13.50 -13.63
CA PHE A 185 2.91 13.15 -14.18
C PHE A 185 2.31 14.32 -14.99
N PRO A 186 1.31 14.06 -15.84
CA PRO A 186 0.62 15.10 -16.60
C PRO A 186 -0.06 16.13 -15.67
N ARG A 187 0.01 17.39 -16.06
CA ARG A 187 -0.60 18.48 -15.27
C ARG A 187 -2.12 18.29 -15.15
N GLY A 188 -2.64 18.43 -13.93
CA GLY A 188 -4.07 18.25 -13.62
C GLY A 188 -4.47 16.79 -13.36
N GLU A 189 -3.51 15.86 -13.32
CA GLU A 189 -3.73 14.45 -13.02
C GLU A 189 -3.14 14.02 -11.67
N GLU A 190 -2.98 14.99 -10.75
CA GLU A 190 -2.41 14.76 -9.42
C GLU A 190 -3.16 13.68 -8.63
N ASP A 191 -4.49 13.70 -8.69
CA ASP A 191 -5.37 12.81 -7.95
C ASP A 191 -5.90 11.64 -8.81
N PHE A 192 -5.32 11.41 -9.99
CA PHE A 192 -5.56 10.21 -10.79
C PHE A 192 -4.75 9.03 -10.25
N PRO A 193 -5.23 7.79 -10.38
CA PRO A 193 -4.43 6.63 -10.02
C PRO A 193 -3.13 6.60 -10.83
N VAL A 194 -2.02 6.28 -10.19
CA VAL A 194 -0.76 6.05 -10.89
C VAL A 194 -0.86 4.78 -11.71
N VAL A 195 -0.50 4.88 -12.98
CA VAL A 195 -0.47 3.77 -13.94
C VAL A 195 0.87 3.73 -14.67
N GLY A 196 1.12 2.69 -15.44
CA GLY A 196 2.41 2.53 -16.11
C GLY A 196 3.51 2.11 -15.14
N VAL A 197 3.15 1.44 -14.06
CA VAL A 197 4.02 0.85 -13.05
C VAL A 197 3.93 -0.67 -13.08
N SER A 198 5.06 -1.34 -13.00
CA SER A 198 5.15 -2.79 -12.84
C SER A 198 4.72 -3.24 -11.45
N TRP A 199 4.52 -4.54 -11.27
CA TRP A 199 4.26 -5.11 -9.95
C TRP A 199 5.38 -4.80 -8.95
N TYR A 200 6.62 -4.83 -9.42
CA TYR A 200 7.79 -4.54 -8.59
C TYR A 200 7.86 -3.08 -8.17
N GLU A 201 7.51 -2.14 -9.05
CA GLU A 201 7.42 -0.70 -8.76
C GLU A 201 6.33 -0.44 -7.72
N ALA A 202 5.15 -1.07 -7.86
CA ALA A 202 4.06 -0.99 -6.89
C ALA A 202 4.47 -1.57 -5.53
N ALA A 203 5.16 -2.72 -5.50
CA ALA A 203 5.64 -3.35 -4.27
C ALA A 203 6.75 -2.52 -3.59
N ALA A 204 7.65 -1.90 -4.36
CA ALA A 204 8.70 -1.03 -3.84
C ALA A 204 8.10 0.23 -3.20
N TYR A 205 7.14 0.88 -3.88
CA TYR A 205 6.39 1.99 -3.30
C TYR A 205 5.71 1.60 -1.99
N ALA A 206 4.99 0.46 -1.97
CA ALA A 206 4.30 0.01 -0.78
C ALA A 206 5.27 -0.19 0.41
N ARG A 207 6.44 -0.80 0.18
CA ARG A 207 7.49 -0.92 1.21
C ARG A 207 8.02 0.45 1.66
N TRP A 208 8.20 1.39 0.73
CA TRP A 208 8.67 2.73 1.04
C TRP A 208 7.73 3.48 1.97
N VAL A 209 6.42 3.37 1.79
CA VAL A 209 5.42 3.96 2.70
C VAL A 209 5.18 3.13 3.97
N GLY A 210 5.82 1.96 4.11
CA GLY A 210 5.66 1.06 5.27
C GLY A 210 4.43 0.15 5.18
N LYS A 211 3.87 -0.03 4.00
CA LYS A 211 2.73 -0.89 3.67
C LYS A 211 3.18 -2.07 2.80
N ARG A 212 2.24 -2.81 2.25
CA ARG A 212 2.41 -3.87 1.26
C ARG A 212 1.26 -3.87 0.26
N LEU A 213 1.39 -4.60 -0.84
CA LEU A 213 0.25 -4.89 -1.70
C LEU A 213 -0.74 -5.80 -0.95
N PRO A 214 -2.05 -5.67 -1.17
CA PRO A 214 -3.04 -6.59 -0.62
C PRO A 214 -2.90 -7.98 -1.26
N THR A 215 -3.24 -9.04 -0.52
CA THR A 215 -3.49 -10.34 -1.11
C THR A 215 -4.81 -10.33 -1.89
N GLU A 216 -5.03 -11.31 -2.75
CA GLU A 216 -6.31 -11.46 -3.46
C GLU A 216 -7.48 -11.61 -2.51
N ALA A 217 -7.29 -12.40 -1.44
CA ALA A 217 -8.32 -12.62 -0.42
C ALA A 217 -8.67 -11.33 0.34
N GLU A 218 -7.68 -10.53 0.68
CA GLU A 218 -7.87 -9.23 1.33
C GLU A 218 -8.62 -8.24 0.44
N TRP A 219 -8.21 -8.13 -0.82
CA TRP A 219 -8.86 -7.28 -1.80
C TRP A 219 -10.32 -7.70 -2.02
N LEU A 220 -10.55 -9.01 -2.25
CA LEU A 220 -11.89 -9.57 -2.45
C LEU A 220 -12.77 -9.34 -1.22
N LYS A 221 -12.25 -9.55 -0.02
CA LYS A 221 -12.98 -9.34 1.22
C LYS A 221 -13.44 -7.89 1.38
N ALA A 222 -12.57 -6.93 1.06
CA ALA A 222 -12.91 -5.51 1.12
C ALA A 222 -14.00 -5.13 0.11
N GLY A 223 -14.00 -5.74 -1.07
CA GLY A 223 -14.99 -5.49 -2.13
C GLY A 223 -16.31 -6.21 -1.88
N SER A 224 -16.26 -7.53 -1.71
CA SER A 224 -17.47 -8.36 -1.58
C SER A 224 -18.13 -8.30 -0.20
N TRP A 225 -17.40 -7.87 0.82
CA TRP A 225 -17.84 -7.73 2.20
C TRP A 225 -18.69 -8.91 2.68
N PRO A 226 -18.09 -10.10 2.88
CA PRO A 226 -18.82 -11.32 3.21
C PRO A 226 -19.68 -11.18 4.46
N VAL A 227 -20.88 -11.71 4.40
CA VAL A 227 -21.80 -11.79 5.54
C VAL A 227 -22.07 -13.26 5.82
N PRO A 228 -21.77 -13.78 7.02
CA PRO A 228 -22.09 -15.16 7.38
C PRO A 228 -23.60 -15.37 7.43
N LEU A 229 -24.10 -16.40 6.77
CA LEU A 229 -25.50 -16.83 6.82
C LEU A 229 -25.68 -18.02 7.77
N SER A 230 -24.64 -18.86 7.88
CA SER A 230 -24.55 -19.99 8.80
C SER A 230 -23.09 -20.36 9.00
N ASP A 231 -22.79 -21.37 9.83
CA ASP A 231 -21.42 -21.87 10.07
C ASP A 231 -20.69 -22.30 8.78
N LYS A 232 -21.44 -22.67 7.74
CA LYS A 232 -20.90 -23.20 6.48
C LYS A 232 -21.20 -22.34 5.25
N GLN A 233 -22.02 -21.30 5.41
CA GLN A 233 -22.48 -20.49 4.29
C GLN A 233 -22.24 -19.01 4.56
N GLN A 234 -21.74 -18.31 3.54
CA GLN A 234 -21.63 -16.86 3.55
C GLN A 234 -22.14 -16.28 2.24
N TRP A 235 -22.74 -15.11 2.34
CA TRP A 235 -23.12 -14.33 1.17
C TRP A 235 -22.02 -13.30 0.89
N GLN A 236 -21.58 -13.22 -0.36
CA GLN A 236 -20.59 -12.27 -0.85
C GLN A 236 -21.19 -11.47 -1.99
N ARG A 237 -21.08 -10.15 -1.91
CA ARG A 237 -21.55 -9.26 -2.96
C ARG A 237 -20.76 -9.47 -4.25
N LYS A 238 -21.46 -9.41 -5.38
CA LYS A 238 -20.85 -9.44 -6.71
C LYS A 238 -20.07 -8.14 -7.00
N PHE A 239 -20.61 -7.02 -6.56
CA PHE A 239 -20.02 -5.69 -6.65
C PHE A 239 -19.93 -5.05 -5.27
N PRO A 240 -19.06 -4.04 -5.03
CA PRO A 240 -18.97 -3.39 -3.73
C PRO A 240 -20.29 -2.86 -3.18
N TRP A 241 -21.21 -2.48 -4.05
CA TRP A 241 -22.53 -1.92 -3.75
C TRP A 241 -23.68 -2.94 -3.74
N GLY A 242 -23.48 -4.20 -4.14
CA GLY A 242 -24.52 -5.22 -4.20
C GLY A 242 -24.31 -6.26 -5.30
N ASP A 243 -25.38 -6.87 -5.77
CA ASP A 243 -25.33 -7.99 -6.74
C ASP A 243 -25.72 -7.58 -8.18
N THR A 244 -26.25 -6.37 -8.32
CA THR A 244 -26.65 -5.85 -9.64
C THR A 244 -25.62 -4.84 -10.14
N MET A 245 -25.22 -4.98 -11.43
CA MET A 245 -24.36 -3.99 -12.07
C MET A 245 -25.07 -2.63 -12.14
N ASP A 246 -24.34 -1.60 -11.75
CA ASP A 246 -24.74 -0.21 -11.88
C ASP A 246 -23.57 0.58 -12.49
N ARG A 247 -23.73 0.95 -13.76
CA ARG A 247 -22.68 1.61 -14.56
C ARG A 247 -22.41 3.05 -14.11
N GLU A 248 -23.30 3.67 -13.37
CA GLU A 248 -23.08 5.01 -12.80
C GLU A 248 -22.13 5.00 -11.59
N ARG A 249 -21.85 3.79 -11.05
CA ARG A 249 -20.99 3.58 -9.90
C ARG A 249 -19.55 3.23 -10.21
N CYS A 250 -19.22 3.05 -11.49
CA CYS A 250 -17.87 2.61 -11.88
C CYS A 250 -17.45 3.13 -13.26
N ASN A 251 -16.17 3.41 -13.42
CA ASN A 251 -15.58 3.81 -14.68
C ASN A 251 -15.16 2.56 -15.47
N LEU A 252 -16.03 2.10 -16.38
CA LEU A 252 -15.82 0.98 -17.28
C LEU A 252 -16.00 1.42 -18.73
N TRP A 253 -15.77 0.53 -19.69
CA TRP A 253 -16.07 0.78 -21.10
C TRP A 253 -17.54 1.20 -21.25
N GLY A 254 -17.75 2.37 -21.85
CA GLY A 254 -19.09 2.92 -22.11
C GLY A 254 -19.81 3.53 -20.90
N SER A 255 -19.20 3.57 -19.71
CA SER A 255 -19.78 4.27 -18.53
C SER A 255 -18.96 5.48 -18.08
N GLY A 256 -17.75 5.61 -18.57
CA GLY A 256 -16.85 6.73 -18.25
C GLY A 256 -16.28 7.40 -19.50
N PRO A 257 -15.29 8.30 -19.33
CA PRO A 257 -14.71 9.08 -20.43
C PRO A 257 -13.73 8.28 -21.31
N GLY A 258 -13.62 6.94 -21.15
CA GLY A 258 -12.69 6.10 -21.92
C GLY A 258 -11.22 6.24 -21.50
N LYS A 259 -10.97 6.78 -20.31
CA LYS A 259 -9.65 6.92 -19.68
C LYS A 259 -9.79 6.88 -18.17
N ALA A 260 -8.68 6.74 -17.45
CA ALA A 260 -8.68 6.88 -15.99
C ALA A 260 -9.19 8.27 -15.57
N VAL A 261 -9.81 8.33 -14.40
CA VAL A 261 -10.32 9.56 -13.76
C VAL A 261 -9.75 9.70 -12.36
N ALA A 262 -9.95 10.86 -11.73
CA ALA A 262 -9.54 11.08 -10.35
C ALA A 262 -10.13 10.04 -9.41
N VAL A 263 -9.40 9.66 -8.37
CA VAL A 263 -9.80 8.59 -7.43
C VAL A 263 -11.06 8.94 -6.62
N SER A 264 -11.44 10.21 -6.57
CA SER A 264 -12.68 10.70 -5.92
C SER A 264 -13.93 10.55 -6.78
N GLU A 265 -13.78 10.32 -8.09
CA GLU A 265 -14.90 10.14 -9.00
C GLU A 265 -15.61 8.80 -8.74
N PHE A 266 -16.85 8.67 -9.20
CA PHE A 266 -17.67 7.46 -8.97
C PHE A 266 -17.79 7.07 -7.49
N SER A 267 -17.90 8.07 -6.61
CA SER A 267 -17.92 7.85 -5.15
C SER A 267 -19.10 7.00 -4.66
N SER A 268 -20.18 6.88 -5.42
CA SER A 268 -21.32 6.01 -5.13
C SER A 268 -20.97 4.51 -5.27
N GLY A 269 -19.86 4.17 -5.91
CA GLY A 269 -19.35 2.80 -6.05
C GLY A 269 -18.56 2.30 -4.84
N VAL A 270 -18.67 2.97 -3.70
CA VAL A 270 -17.97 2.64 -2.46
C VAL A 270 -18.43 1.31 -1.88
N SER A 271 -17.51 0.53 -1.32
CA SER A 271 -17.82 -0.69 -0.57
C SER A 271 -18.38 -0.38 0.82
N VAL A 272 -18.97 -1.39 1.49
CA VAL A 272 -19.49 -1.26 2.86
C VAL A 272 -18.42 -0.75 3.84
N GLY A 273 -17.17 -1.14 3.64
CA GLY A 273 -16.03 -0.71 4.46
C GLY A 273 -15.48 0.67 4.11
N GLY A 274 -16.05 1.39 3.13
CA GLY A 274 -15.57 2.71 2.74
C GLY A 274 -14.32 2.67 1.85
N VAL A 275 -14.20 1.66 1.00
CA VAL A 275 -13.15 1.54 -0.03
C VAL A 275 -13.75 1.89 -1.39
N TYR A 276 -13.12 2.81 -2.12
CA TYR A 276 -13.60 3.38 -3.37
C TYR A 276 -12.92 2.76 -4.58
N GLN A 277 -13.60 2.79 -5.72
CA GLN A 277 -13.07 2.38 -7.02
C GLN A 277 -12.43 0.96 -7.05
N LEU A 278 -13.01 0.03 -6.28
CA LEU A 278 -12.62 -1.38 -6.37
C LEU A 278 -13.07 -2.02 -7.70
N ILE A 279 -14.08 -1.45 -8.36
CA ILE A 279 -14.51 -1.87 -9.68
C ILE A 279 -14.35 -0.72 -10.65
N GLY A 280 -13.65 -0.99 -11.75
CA GLY A 280 -13.37 -0.03 -12.81
C GLY A 280 -12.22 0.94 -12.49
N ASN A 281 -12.06 1.93 -13.30
CA ASN A 281 -11.01 2.93 -13.35
C ASN A 281 -9.65 2.33 -13.74
N VAL A 282 -9.00 1.56 -12.87
CA VAL A 282 -7.77 0.82 -13.18
C VAL A 282 -7.80 -0.57 -12.58
N TRP A 283 -7.23 -1.55 -13.27
CA TRP A 283 -6.86 -2.82 -12.66
C TRP A 283 -5.90 -2.58 -11.50
N GLU A 284 -5.94 -3.42 -10.48
CA GLU A 284 -5.08 -3.27 -9.31
C GLU A 284 -4.21 -4.49 -9.09
N TRP A 285 -2.89 -4.26 -8.99
CA TRP A 285 -1.94 -5.28 -8.60
C TRP A 285 -2.23 -5.81 -7.19
N THR A 286 -2.21 -7.14 -7.04
CA THR A 286 -2.21 -7.82 -5.74
C THR A 286 -0.87 -8.53 -5.52
N SER A 287 -0.62 -8.98 -4.29
CA SER A 287 0.63 -9.69 -3.96
C SER A 287 0.67 -11.14 -4.49
N GLY A 288 -0.48 -11.72 -4.85
CA GLY A 288 -0.61 -13.11 -5.26
C GLY A 288 -0.05 -13.43 -6.65
N ASN A 289 0.29 -14.70 -6.87
CA ASN A 289 0.58 -15.22 -8.19
C ASN A 289 -0.72 -15.69 -8.85
N PHE A 290 -0.92 -15.35 -10.11
CA PHE A 290 -2.05 -15.82 -10.90
C PHE A 290 -1.79 -17.24 -11.38
N GLY A 291 -2.79 -18.13 -11.25
CA GLY A 291 -2.66 -19.54 -11.64
C GLY A 291 -2.04 -20.44 -10.58
N ALA A 292 -1.51 -19.89 -9.46
CA ALA A 292 -1.13 -20.71 -8.33
C ALA A 292 -2.40 -21.14 -7.57
N SER A 293 -2.76 -22.40 -7.70
CA SER A 293 -3.74 -23.06 -6.83
C SER A 293 -2.99 -23.94 -5.83
N ASP A 294 -3.37 -23.92 -4.55
CA ASP A 294 -2.85 -24.88 -3.58
C ASP A 294 -3.46 -26.27 -3.78
N ALA A 295 -4.40 -26.43 -4.71
CA ALA A 295 -4.95 -27.71 -5.14
C ALA A 295 -4.13 -28.25 -6.32
N GLU A 296 -3.54 -29.41 -6.15
CA GLU A 296 -2.63 -30.09 -7.09
C GLU A 296 -3.27 -30.48 -8.46
N GLN A 297 -4.46 -30.00 -8.82
CA GLN A 297 -5.24 -30.62 -9.88
C GLN A 297 -5.54 -29.82 -11.14
N ASP A 298 -5.23 -28.51 -11.20
CA ASP A 298 -5.39 -27.73 -12.45
C ASP A 298 -4.36 -26.60 -12.55
N ASP A 299 -3.08 -26.98 -12.55
CA ASP A 299 -2.01 -26.02 -12.82
C ASP A 299 -2.11 -25.61 -14.30
N LEU A 300 -2.68 -24.42 -14.53
CA LEU A 300 -2.49 -23.74 -15.80
C LEU A 300 -0.99 -23.54 -15.99
N ILE A 301 -0.39 -24.31 -16.87
CA ILE A 301 1.03 -24.15 -17.24
C ILE A 301 1.18 -22.82 -17.94
N LEU A 302 1.47 -21.78 -17.17
CA LEU A 302 1.75 -20.45 -17.72
C LEU A 302 3.21 -20.43 -18.23
N PRO A 303 3.44 -19.85 -19.42
CA PRO A 303 4.79 -19.75 -19.99
C PRO A 303 5.76 -18.92 -19.11
N ALA A 304 5.24 -18.08 -18.22
CA ALA A 304 5.99 -17.27 -17.26
C ALA A 304 5.12 -16.99 -16.04
N PRO A 305 5.72 -16.78 -14.85
CA PRO A 305 5.01 -16.38 -13.63
C PRO A 305 4.22 -15.09 -13.89
N MET A 306 2.93 -15.10 -13.57
CA MET A 306 2.07 -13.93 -13.62
C MET A 306 1.69 -13.47 -12.22
N LYS A 307 1.44 -12.18 -12.06
CA LYS A 307 0.85 -11.60 -10.85
C LYS A 307 -0.63 -11.33 -11.07
N SER A 308 -1.40 -11.52 -10.02
CA SER A 308 -2.84 -11.32 -10.10
C SER A 308 -3.22 -9.84 -10.08
N ILE A 309 -4.17 -9.47 -10.93
CA ILE A 309 -4.82 -8.16 -10.99
C ILE A 309 -6.33 -8.30 -10.82
N ARG A 310 -6.98 -7.29 -10.23
CA ARG A 310 -8.40 -7.30 -9.90
C ARG A 310 -9.09 -5.98 -10.23
N GLY A 311 -10.42 -6.02 -10.32
CA GLY A 311 -11.31 -4.87 -10.35
C GLY A 311 -11.78 -4.40 -11.71
N GLY A 312 -11.09 -4.73 -12.77
CA GLY A 312 -11.37 -4.14 -14.09
C GLY A 312 -10.83 -2.70 -14.20
N ALA A 313 -10.87 -2.13 -15.40
CA ALA A 313 -10.42 -0.78 -15.69
C ALA A 313 -11.40 -0.07 -16.62
N PHE A 314 -11.15 1.21 -16.91
CA PHE A 314 -11.97 2.06 -17.78
C PHE A 314 -12.19 1.48 -19.20
N ASP A 315 -11.33 0.57 -19.63
CA ASP A 315 -11.39 -0.12 -20.93
C ASP A 315 -11.90 -1.58 -20.82
N THR A 316 -12.37 -2.01 -19.65
CA THR A 316 -12.97 -3.34 -19.47
C THR A 316 -14.36 -3.37 -20.10
N TYR A 317 -14.50 -4.20 -21.17
CA TYR A 317 -15.72 -4.29 -21.96
C TYR A 317 -16.76 -5.24 -21.35
N PHE A 318 -16.32 -6.40 -20.85
CA PHE A 318 -17.23 -7.44 -20.35
C PHE A 318 -17.52 -7.24 -18.85
N GLU A 319 -18.81 -7.15 -18.49
CA GLU A 319 -19.26 -6.94 -17.10
C GLU A 319 -18.83 -8.06 -16.15
N ASN A 320 -18.72 -9.29 -16.63
CA ASN A 320 -18.27 -10.42 -15.83
C ASN A 320 -16.80 -10.28 -15.39
N GLN A 321 -16.00 -9.47 -16.08
CA GLN A 321 -14.63 -9.14 -15.71
C GLN A 321 -14.55 -8.02 -14.66
N ALA A 322 -15.61 -7.26 -14.49
CA ALA A 322 -15.70 -6.14 -13.54
C ALA A 322 -16.49 -6.54 -12.29
N THR A 323 -16.16 -7.67 -11.69
CA THR A 323 -16.78 -8.17 -10.45
C THR A 323 -15.74 -8.36 -9.35
N CYS A 324 -16.17 -8.36 -8.08
CA CYS A 324 -15.27 -8.63 -6.97
C CYS A 324 -14.55 -9.98 -7.08
N GLN A 325 -15.20 -10.99 -7.67
CA GLN A 325 -14.68 -12.35 -7.78
C GLN A 325 -13.74 -12.54 -8.96
N PHE A 326 -13.88 -11.74 -10.01
CA PHE A 326 -13.05 -11.89 -11.18
C PHE A 326 -11.60 -11.57 -10.90
N ARG A 327 -10.70 -12.38 -11.41
CA ARG A 327 -9.27 -12.18 -11.38
C ARG A 327 -8.67 -12.39 -12.76
N SER A 328 -7.60 -11.68 -13.05
CA SER A 328 -6.79 -11.86 -14.25
C SER A 328 -5.31 -11.89 -13.88
N GLY A 329 -4.49 -12.36 -14.79
CA GLY A 329 -3.05 -12.42 -14.63
C GLY A 329 -2.34 -11.47 -15.58
N GLU A 330 -1.24 -10.90 -15.11
CA GLU A 330 -0.39 -10.06 -15.92
C GLU A 330 1.10 -10.26 -15.57
N SER A 331 1.99 -10.08 -16.54
CA SER A 331 3.42 -10.17 -16.31
C SER A 331 3.86 -9.16 -15.22
N PRO A 332 4.67 -9.57 -14.24
CA PRO A 332 5.11 -8.68 -13.17
C PRO A 332 5.94 -7.49 -13.65
N LEU A 333 6.47 -7.56 -14.88
CA LEU A 333 7.22 -6.47 -15.53
C LEU A 333 6.34 -5.57 -16.41
N SER A 334 5.07 -5.91 -16.61
CA SER A 334 4.15 -5.12 -17.43
C SER A 334 3.90 -3.75 -16.80
N ARG A 335 3.93 -2.72 -17.65
CA ARG A 335 3.72 -1.32 -17.29
C ARG A 335 2.64 -0.72 -18.18
N LYS A 336 1.38 -1.14 -17.94
CA LYS A 336 0.21 -0.78 -18.77
C LYS A 336 -0.46 0.50 -18.27
N HIS A 337 -1.18 1.17 -19.19
CA HIS A 337 -1.88 2.44 -18.93
C HIS A 337 -3.17 2.30 -18.13
N ASN A 338 -3.61 1.07 -17.90
CA ASN A 338 -4.85 0.72 -17.21
C ASN A 338 -4.62 -0.13 -15.95
N ILE A 339 -3.37 -0.26 -15.48
CA ILE A 339 -3.04 -1.01 -14.26
C ILE A 339 -2.36 -0.08 -13.26
N GLY A 340 -2.97 0.05 -12.09
CA GLY A 340 -2.47 0.73 -10.92
C GLY A 340 -2.41 -0.23 -9.72
N PHE A 341 -2.52 0.29 -8.51
CA PHE A 341 -2.50 -0.50 -7.27
C PHE A 341 -3.01 0.29 -6.08
N ARG A 342 -3.30 -0.40 -4.99
CA ARG A 342 -3.48 0.17 -3.64
C ARG A 342 -2.69 -0.63 -2.63
N CYS A 343 -2.51 -0.08 -1.41
CA CYS A 343 -1.74 -0.75 -0.37
C CYS A 343 -2.60 -1.21 0.79
N ALA A 344 -2.08 -2.20 1.52
CA ALA A 344 -2.65 -2.74 2.74
C ALA A 344 -1.61 -2.79 3.87
N ILE A 345 -2.07 -2.87 5.11
CA ILE A 345 -1.24 -3.13 6.29
C ILE A 345 -2.04 -3.93 7.31
N GLY A 346 -1.44 -4.96 7.91
CA GLY A 346 -2.06 -5.71 9.00
C GLY A 346 -2.17 -4.86 10.26
N LEU A 347 -3.26 -4.99 11.02
CA LEU A 347 -3.38 -4.32 12.31
C LEU A 347 -2.31 -4.77 13.30
N CYS A 348 -1.87 -6.02 13.21
CA CYS A 348 -0.77 -6.54 14.05
C CYS A 348 0.59 -5.87 13.78
N ASP A 349 0.76 -5.24 12.61
CA ASP A 349 1.99 -4.56 12.23
C ASP A 349 2.11 -3.14 12.80
N ILE A 350 1.00 -2.57 13.26
CA ILE A 350 0.91 -1.22 13.78
C ILE A 350 0.92 -1.26 15.30
N ALA A 351 1.65 -0.32 15.93
CA ALA A 351 1.60 -0.16 17.36
C ALA A 351 0.21 0.30 17.82
N SER A 352 -0.38 -0.41 18.75
CA SER A 352 -1.55 0.08 19.48
C SER A 352 -1.13 1.22 20.38
N PRO A 353 -1.99 2.22 20.67
CA PRO A 353 -1.72 3.12 21.77
C PRO A 353 -1.67 2.26 23.02
N GLU A 354 -0.52 2.26 23.71
CA GLU A 354 -0.50 1.73 25.06
C GLU A 354 -1.52 2.52 25.88
N PRO A 355 -2.37 1.87 26.68
CA PRO A 355 -3.18 2.59 27.64
C PRO A 355 -2.23 3.43 28.49
N ALA A 356 -2.52 4.73 28.59
CA ALA A 356 -1.74 5.64 29.42
C ALA A 356 -1.91 5.24 30.90
N GLY A 357 -1.05 4.35 31.38
CA GLY A 357 -1.09 3.82 32.73
C GLY A 357 -0.54 2.41 32.75
N GLU A 358 0.69 2.30 33.11
CA GLU A 358 1.50 1.20 33.62
C GLU A 358 2.85 1.11 32.88
N ARG A 359 3.60 2.21 32.92
CA ARG A 359 5.04 2.06 32.99
C ARG A 359 5.31 1.60 34.39
N GLU A 360 5.54 0.32 34.62
CA GLU A 360 6.23 -0.13 35.82
C GLU A 360 7.48 0.74 35.96
N PRO A 361 7.69 1.38 37.13
CA PRO A 361 8.92 2.12 37.35
C PRO A 361 10.05 1.10 37.16
N ASN A 362 10.92 1.40 36.22
CA ASN A 362 12.16 0.72 35.89
C ASN A 362 12.68 -0.04 37.12
N ALA A 363 12.55 -1.37 37.14
CA ALA A 363 13.22 -2.18 38.16
C ALA A 363 14.71 -1.89 37.98
N GLY A 364 15.26 -1.09 38.85
CA GLY A 364 16.67 -0.79 38.94
C GLY A 364 17.49 -2.10 38.98
N PRO A 365 18.77 -2.07 38.69
CA PRO A 365 19.59 -3.28 38.64
C PRO A 365 19.42 -4.04 39.99
N ARG A 366 18.94 -5.29 39.88
CA ARG A 366 18.82 -6.21 41.03
C ARG A 366 20.13 -6.25 41.78
N ALA A 367 20.02 -6.05 43.09
CA ALA A 367 21.17 -6.10 43.98
C ALA A 367 21.85 -7.49 43.91
N PRO A 368 23.18 -7.56 44.12
CA PRO A 368 23.94 -8.81 43.99
C PRO A 368 23.57 -9.93 44.95
N GLU A 369 22.78 -9.66 45.99
CA GLU A 369 22.43 -10.65 47.02
C GLU A 369 21.42 -11.69 46.61
N GLU A 370 20.52 -11.42 45.62
CA GLU A 370 19.53 -12.42 45.13
C GLU A 370 20.13 -13.52 44.21
N LEU A 371 21.41 -13.39 43.80
CA LEU A 371 22.08 -14.39 42.98
C LEU A 371 22.80 -15.46 43.84
N GLN A 372 22.93 -15.26 45.17
CA GLN A 372 23.54 -16.25 46.05
C GLN A 372 22.55 -17.29 46.58
N GLU A 373 21.28 -16.96 46.78
CA GLU A 373 20.28 -17.92 47.23
C GLU A 373 19.91 -18.98 46.17
N ALA A 374 19.89 -18.60 44.89
CA ALA A 374 19.59 -19.52 43.78
C ALA A 374 20.71 -20.55 43.49
N ALA A 375 21.94 -20.28 43.96
CA ALA A 375 23.06 -21.19 43.79
C ALA A 375 23.13 -22.26 44.89
N VAL A 376 22.56 -22.01 46.07
CA VAL A 376 22.57 -22.96 47.20
C VAL A 376 21.50 -24.03 47.04
N GLU A 377 20.36 -23.73 46.39
CA GLU A 377 19.31 -24.73 46.11
C GLU A 377 19.66 -25.71 44.99
N ALA A 378 20.60 -25.39 44.11
CA ALA A 378 20.99 -26.26 43.00
C ALA A 378 22.04 -27.36 43.38
N GLU A 379 22.70 -27.26 44.52
CA GLU A 379 23.69 -28.24 44.99
C GLU A 379 23.12 -29.34 45.92
N GLY A 380 21.84 -29.24 46.31
CA GLY A 380 21.20 -30.16 47.26
C GLY A 380 20.43 -31.33 46.66
N ALA A 381 20.42 -31.55 45.35
CA ALA A 381 19.64 -32.61 44.68
C ALA A 381 20.56 -33.54 43.84
N SER A 382 21.24 -34.43 44.51
CA SER A 382 21.70 -35.73 43.96
C SER A 382 21.85 -36.72 45.15
N PRO A 383 21.49 -37.99 45.02
CA PRO A 383 21.89 -38.92 43.96
C PRO A 383 20.82 -39.42 43.05
#